data_d790d59f8deb27ae5458a1e1bb0d72ad
#
_entry.id   d790d59f8deb27ae5458a1e1bb0d72ad
#
_cell.length_a   1.000
_cell.length_b   1.000
_cell.length_c   1.000
_cell.angle_alpha   90.00
_cell.angle_beta   90.00
_cell.angle_gamma   90.00
#
_symmetry.space_group_name_H-M   'P 1'
#
loop_
_entity.id
_entity.type
_entity.pdbx_description
1 polymer ?
#
loop_
_entity_poly.entity_id
_entity_poly.type
_entity_poly.pdbx_seq_one_letter_code
_entity_poly.pdbx_strand_id
1 'polypeptide(L)'
;LLLVMIPLKSFSQSTGELTTDSLVKMGFENVRWTDTPEERVRQYYIAILANKYGYSLKQMEQELKVNNSKRGQGKARADIVIWKNEQDKKDKKAAFIVVECKAENVKVRVEDYYQGFNYASWAHADFFVTTNEKETKYFNVDPAYLPQKLDEVVAIPTAKDVDDAARIEQIKNQTKLFTRDEFTKTLRACHNIIRNNDKLSPEAA
;
A
#
# COMPACT_ATOMS: atom_id res chain seq x y z
N LEU A 1 -7.35 -0.51 -33.77
CA LEU A 1 -6.99 -0.55 -32.35
C LEU A 1 -8.08 -1.31 -31.62
N LEU A 2 -7.83 -2.58 -31.33
CA LEU A 2 -8.81 -3.48 -30.71
C LEU A 2 -8.84 -3.16 -29.21
N LEU A 3 -9.92 -2.55 -28.74
CA LEU A 3 -10.21 -2.38 -27.32
C LEU A 3 -10.64 -3.75 -26.79
N VAL A 4 -9.74 -4.50 -26.17
CA VAL A 4 -10.09 -5.76 -25.53
C VAL A 4 -10.80 -5.43 -24.22
N MET A 5 -12.11 -5.58 -24.23
CA MET A 5 -12.95 -5.51 -23.04
C MET A 5 -12.69 -6.74 -22.18
N ILE A 6 -12.06 -6.58 -21.04
CA ILE A 6 -11.83 -7.64 -20.08
C ILE A 6 -12.93 -7.55 -19.03
N PRO A 7 -13.65 -8.65 -18.75
CA PRO A 7 -14.66 -8.65 -17.72
C PRO A 7 -14.02 -8.55 -16.35
N LEU A 8 -14.11 -7.39 -15.74
CA LEU A 8 -13.87 -7.21 -14.31
C LEU A 8 -14.95 -7.94 -13.52
N LYS A 9 -14.54 -8.71 -12.52
CA LYS A 9 -15.47 -9.19 -11.49
C LYS A 9 -16.27 -8.00 -11.00
N SER A 10 -17.59 -8.06 -11.20
CA SER A 10 -18.52 -7.00 -10.90
C SER A 10 -18.40 -6.52 -9.46
N PHE A 11 -17.77 -5.38 -9.27
CA PHE A 11 -18.00 -4.56 -8.09
C PHE A 11 -19.45 -4.09 -8.18
N SER A 12 -20.24 -4.32 -7.14
CA SER A 12 -21.64 -3.90 -7.07
C SER A 12 -21.78 -2.43 -7.47
N GLN A 13 -22.49 -2.19 -8.57
CA GLN A 13 -22.76 -0.84 -9.04
C GLN A 13 -23.73 -0.15 -8.10
N SER A 14 -23.20 0.59 -7.13
CA SER A 14 -23.96 1.70 -6.55
C SER A 14 -23.76 2.91 -7.46
N THR A 15 -24.85 3.60 -7.78
CA THR A 15 -24.86 4.79 -8.62
C THR A 15 -23.92 5.85 -8.05
N GLY A 16 -22.76 6.05 -8.71
CA GLY A 16 -21.77 7.05 -8.33
C GLY A 16 -20.36 6.53 -7.98
N GLU A 17 -20.16 5.22 -7.91
CA GLU A 17 -18.84 4.66 -7.63
C GLU A 17 -17.93 4.69 -8.87
N LEU A 18 -16.66 5.05 -8.65
CA LEU A 18 -15.63 4.94 -9.68
C LEU A 18 -15.31 3.46 -9.94
N THR A 19 -15.30 3.11 -11.23
CA THR A 19 -14.87 1.78 -11.68
C THR A 19 -13.55 1.89 -12.44
N THR A 20 -12.83 0.80 -12.59
CA THR A 20 -11.62 0.75 -13.41
C THR A 20 -11.91 1.22 -14.84
N ASP A 21 -13.03 0.81 -15.42
CA ASP A 21 -13.44 1.23 -16.76
C ASP A 21 -13.68 2.74 -16.84
N SER A 22 -14.27 3.34 -15.80
CA SER A 22 -14.47 4.79 -15.77
C SER A 22 -13.15 5.54 -15.65
N LEU A 23 -12.19 5.05 -14.86
CA LEU A 23 -10.85 5.64 -14.73
C LEU A 23 -10.10 5.59 -16.07
N VAL A 24 -10.13 4.46 -16.76
CA VAL A 24 -9.53 4.30 -18.10
C VAL A 24 -10.16 5.26 -19.11
N LYS A 25 -11.48 5.37 -19.13
CA LYS A 25 -12.21 6.29 -20.03
C LYS A 25 -11.93 7.77 -19.73
N MET A 26 -11.73 8.11 -18.46
CA MET A 26 -11.39 9.48 -18.06
C MET A 26 -9.96 9.85 -18.44
N GLY A 27 -9.11 8.88 -18.78
CA GLY A 27 -7.69 9.12 -19.04
C GLY A 27 -6.98 9.72 -17.82
N PHE A 28 -7.23 9.16 -16.63
CA PHE A 28 -6.70 9.68 -15.38
C PHE A 28 -5.21 10.02 -15.50
N GLU A 29 -4.88 11.30 -15.37
CA GLU A 29 -3.53 11.88 -15.48
C GLU A 29 -2.82 11.63 -16.83
N ASN A 30 -3.56 11.37 -17.91
CA ASN A 30 -3.00 11.10 -19.24
C ASN A 30 -2.00 9.91 -19.25
N VAL A 31 -2.04 9.04 -18.26
CA VAL A 31 -1.25 7.83 -18.24
C VAL A 31 -1.78 6.89 -19.32
N ARG A 32 -0.87 6.45 -20.19
CA ARG A 32 -1.21 5.52 -21.24
C ARG A 32 -1.55 4.17 -20.63
N TRP A 33 -2.81 3.77 -20.74
CA TRP A 33 -3.24 2.44 -20.33
C TRP A 33 -2.43 1.37 -21.05
N THR A 34 -1.77 0.53 -20.29
CA THR A 34 -1.14 -0.70 -20.76
C THR A 34 -1.85 -1.87 -20.11
N ASP A 35 -2.40 -2.79 -20.90
CA ASP A 35 -3.13 -3.94 -20.36
C ASP A 35 -2.17 -4.96 -19.73
N THR A 36 -1.53 -4.57 -18.63
CA THR A 36 -0.69 -5.45 -17.82
C THR A 36 -1.42 -5.83 -16.54
N PRO A 37 -1.14 -7.02 -15.96
CA PRO A 37 -1.74 -7.43 -14.70
C PRO A 37 -1.50 -6.44 -13.56
N GLU A 38 -0.33 -5.82 -13.52
CA GLU A 38 0.04 -4.82 -12.50
C GLU A 38 -0.75 -3.52 -12.67
N GLU A 39 -0.94 -3.05 -13.92
CA GLU A 39 -1.75 -1.88 -14.23
C GLU A 39 -3.22 -2.09 -13.82
N ARG A 40 -3.76 -3.29 -13.97
CA ARG A 40 -5.12 -3.61 -13.53
C ARG A 40 -5.25 -3.47 -12.02
N VAL A 41 -4.29 -3.99 -11.26
CA VAL A 41 -4.24 -3.85 -9.79
C VAL A 41 -4.14 -2.37 -9.41
N ARG A 42 -3.31 -1.59 -10.11
CA ARG A 42 -3.16 -0.16 -9.87
C ARG A 42 -4.47 0.59 -10.03
N GLN A 43 -5.13 0.43 -11.17
CA GLN A 43 -6.42 1.09 -11.44
C GLN A 43 -7.51 0.64 -10.48
N TYR A 44 -7.56 -0.64 -10.16
CA TYR A 44 -8.48 -1.16 -9.16
C TYR A 44 -8.24 -0.52 -7.78
N TYR A 45 -6.97 -0.39 -7.37
CA TYR A 45 -6.67 0.20 -6.07
C TYR A 45 -6.92 1.71 -6.03
N ILE A 46 -6.75 2.44 -7.14
CA ILE A 46 -7.18 3.84 -7.26
C ILE A 46 -8.68 3.97 -7.03
N ALA A 47 -9.49 3.08 -7.60
CA ALA A 47 -10.93 3.06 -7.34
C ALA A 47 -11.26 2.78 -5.86
N ILE A 48 -10.53 1.88 -5.20
CA ILE A 48 -10.67 1.64 -3.74
C ILE A 48 -10.32 2.91 -2.95
N LEU A 49 -9.22 3.57 -3.26
CA LEU A 49 -8.80 4.79 -2.59
C LEU A 49 -9.85 5.91 -2.72
N ALA A 50 -10.46 6.03 -3.89
CA ALA A 50 -11.51 7.02 -4.11
C ALA A 50 -12.83 6.63 -3.41
N ASN A 51 -13.33 5.41 -3.64
CA ASN A 51 -14.66 5.01 -3.19
C ASN A 51 -14.72 4.67 -1.69
N LYS A 52 -13.72 3.92 -1.20
CA LYS A 52 -13.71 3.45 0.19
C LYS A 52 -13.02 4.43 1.14
N TYR A 53 -11.90 5.01 0.69
CA TYR A 53 -11.11 5.92 1.53
C TYR A 53 -11.46 7.39 1.32
N GLY A 54 -12.22 7.72 0.26
CA GLY A 54 -12.72 9.07 -0.01
C GLY A 54 -11.69 10.04 -0.59
N TYR A 55 -10.55 9.57 -1.05
CA TYR A 55 -9.53 10.41 -1.66
C TYR A 55 -9.96 10.90 -3.04
N SER A 56 -9.82 12.21 -3.29
CA SER A 56 -10.07 12.78 -4.62
C SER A 56 -8.98 12.37 -5.61
N LEU A 57 -9.36 12.07 -6.85
CA LEU A 57 -8.39 11.81 -7.91
C LEU A 57 -7.42 12.99 -8.14
N LYS A 58 -7.85 14.23 -7.83
CA LYS A 58 -7.02 15.43 -7.97
C LYS A 58 -5.86 15.47 -6.98
N GLN A 59 -5.95 14.74 -5.86
CA GLN A 59 -4.88 14.65 -4.86
C GLN A 59 -4.02 13.38 -5.00
N MET A 60 -4.20 12.64 -6.11
CA MET A 60 -3.39 11.47 -6.45
C MET A 60 -2.52 11.73 -7.67
N GLU A 61 -1.45 10.97 -7.81
CA GLU A 61 -0.63 10.87 -9.01
C GLU A 61 -0.15 9.43 -9.16
N GLN A 62 -0.10 8.95 -10.40
CA GLN A 62 0.43 7.63 -10.70
C GLN A 62 1.74 7.73 -11.48
N GLU A 63 2.58 6.69 -11.39
CA GLU A 63 3.88 6.62 -12.07
C GLU A 63 4.82 7.79 -11.73
N LEU A 64 4.75 8.32 -10.49
CA LEU A 64 5.59 9.43 -10.06
C LEU A 64 7.06 9.02 -10.05
N LYS A 65 7.88 9.75 -10.80
CA LYS A 65 9.34 9.52 -10.85
C LYS A 65 10.00 9.82 -9.51
N VAL A 66 10.71 8.83 -8.99
CA VAL A 66 11.52 8.96 -7.78
C VAL A 66 12.93 9.39 -8.17
N ASN A 67 13.29 10.65 -7.89
CA ASN A 67 14.64 11.15 -8.15
C ASN A 67 15.62 10.68 -7.07
N ASN A 68 16.26 9.55 -7.29
CA ASN A 68 17.37 9.08 -6.45
C ASN A 68 18.67 9.76 -6.91
N SER A 69 18.91 10.99 -6.46
CA SER A 69 19.93 11.92 -6.96
C SER A 69 21.39 11.50 -6.75
N LYS A 70 21.69 10.37 -6.08
CA LYS A 70 23.08 9.95 -5.81
C LYS A 70 23.62 8.82 -6.67
N ARG A 71 22.83 8.18 -7.52
CA ARG A 71 23.28 7.11 -8.44
C ARG A 71 22.67 7.19 -9.83
N GLY A 72 22.52 8.40 -10.37
CA GLY A 72 22.15 8.74 -11.75
C GLY A 72 21.58 7.59 -12.58
N GLN A 73 20.33 7.70 -13.03
CA GLN A 73 19.59 6.79 -13.92
C GLN A 73 18.47 5.95 -13.24
N GLY A 74 17.86 6.43 -12.17
CA GLY A 74 16.67 5.79 -11.61
C GLY A 74 15.45 5.97 -12.52
N LYS A 75 15.08 4.92 -13.27
CA LYS A 75 13.75 4.78 -13.88
C LYS A 75 12.69 4.40 -12.83
N ALA A 76 13.04 4.50 -11.55
CA ALA A 76 12.18 4.12 -10.46
C ALA A 76 10.98 5.07 -10.36
N ARG A 77 9.79 4.51 -10.26
CA ARG A 77 8.53 5.23 -10.12
C ARG A 77 7.74 4.63 -8.98
N ALA A 78 7.07 5.50 -8.23
CA ALA A 78 6.04 5.08 -7.31
C ALA A 78 4.74 4.88 -8.06
N ASP A 79 4.05 3.76 -7.84
CA ASP A 79 2.85 3.43 -8.60
C ASP A 79 1.71 4.41 -8.36
N ILE A 80 1.43 4.72 -7.08
CA ILE A 80 0.43 5.72 -6.70
C ILE A 80 0.99 6.55 -5.55
N VAL A 81 0.87 7.86 -5.65
CA VAL A 81 1.20 8.82 -4.59
C VAL A 81 -0.03 9.64 -4.26
N ILE A 82 -0.31 9.83 -2.97
CA ILE A 82 -1.46 10.56 -2.47
C ILE A 82 -0.99 11.67 -1.54
N TRP A 83 -1.48 12.88 -1.75
CA TRP A 83 -1.27 14.02 -0.86
C TRP A 83 -2.49 14.23 0.05
N LYS A 84 -2.33 14.97 1.14
CA LYS A 84 -3.43 15.27 2.06
C LYS A 84 -4.58 16.00 1.35
N ASN A 85 -4.24 16.86 0.39
CA ASN A 85 -5.21 17.60 -0.43
C ASN A 85 -4.61 17.99 -1.79
N GLU A 86 -5.42 18.56 -2.67
CA GLU A 86 -5.02 18.99 -4.01
C GLU A 86 -3.97 20.12 -3.98
N GLN A 87 -4.03 21.01 -2.99
CA GLN A 87 -3.08 22.13 -2.88
C GLN A 87 -1.70 21.61 -2.50
N ASP A 88 -1.61 20.65 -1.59
CA ASP A 88 -0.34 20.04 -1.19
C ASP A 88 0.33 19.31 -2.38
N LYS A 89 -0.47 18.69 -3.26
CA LYS A 89 0.04 18.12 -4.52
C LYS A 89 0.62 19.21 -5.43
N LYS A 90 -0.11 20.32 -5.64
CA LYS A 90 0.34 21.45 -6.47
C LYS A 90 1.61 22.10 -5.94
N ASP A 91 1.70 22.24 -4.63
CA ASP A 91 2.83 22.83 -3.93
C ASP A 91 4.01 21.85 -3.78
N LYS A 92 3.86 20.61 -4.26
CA LYS A 92 4.87 19.55 -4.16
C LYS A 92 5.34 19.31 -2.73
N LYS A 93 4.42 19.36 -1.78
CA LYS A 93 4.71 19.03 -0.38
C LYS A 93 4.97 17.54 -0.23
N ALA A 94 5.35 17.12 0.98
CA ALA A 94 5.51 15.73 1.34
C ALA A 94 4.25 14.93 0.99
N ALA A 95 4.43 13.74 0.45
CA ALA A 95 3.34 12.81 0.20
C ALA A 95 2.69 12.36 1.52
N PHE A 96 1.44 11.96 1.47
CA PHE A 96 0.77 11.40 2.64
C PHE A 96 0.84 9.87 2.62
N ILE A 97 0.54 9.27 1.47
CA ILE A 97 0.57 7.82 1.29
C ILE A 97 1.27 7.51 -0.03
N VAL A 98 2.12 6.48 -0.03
CA VAL A 98 2.71 5.88 -1.23
C VAL A 98 2.22 4.44 -1.34
N VAL A 99 1.83 4.04 -2.54
CA VAL A 99 1.36 2.67 -2.83
C VAL A 99 2.25 2.04 -3.87
N GLU A 100 2.61 0.79 -3.63
CA GLU A 100 3.29 -0.10 -4.58
C GLU A 100 2.34 -1.23 -4.96
N CYS A 101 2.09 -1.41 -6.23
CA CYS A 101 1.22 -2.43 -6.78
C CYS A 101 2.04 -3.59 -7.36
N LYS A 102 1.55 -4.80 -7.20
CA LYS A 102 2.09 -6.00 -7.84
C LYS A 102 0.99 -6.69 -8.60
N ALA A 103 1.35 -7.41 -9.64
CA ALA A 103 0.38 -8.23 -10.37
C ALA A 103 -0.31 -9.24 -9.45
N GLU A 104 -1.58 -9.53 -9.68
CA GLU A 104 -2.43 -10.40 -8.85
C GLU A 104 -1.82 -11.78 -8.56
N ASN A 105 -1.05 -12.31 -9.50
CA ASN A 105 -0.39 -13.61 -9.40
C ASN A 105 1.00 -13.56 -8.75
N VAL A 106 1.49 -12.37 -8.42
CA VAL A 106 2.79 -12.16 -7.76
C VAL A 106 2.56 -12.10 -6.26
N LYS A 107 3.20 -13.00 -5.51
CA LYS A 107 3.18 -12.95 -4.05
C LYS A 107 3.99 -11.75 -3.57
N VAL A 108 3.39 -10.94 -2.73
CA VAL A 108 4.07 -9.80 -2.12
C VAL A 108 5.13 -10.31 -1.13
N ARG A 109 6.40 -9.96 -1.36
CA ARG A 109 7.55 -10.40 -0.56
C ARG A 109 8.08 -9.26 0.31
N VAL A 110 8.87 -9.62 1.31
CA VAL A 110 9.51 -8.62 2.19
C VAL A 110 10.43 -7.67 1.41
N GLU A 111 11.11 -8.15 0.37
CA GLU A 111 11.96 -7.34 -0.49
C GLU A 111 11.18 -6.25 -1.25
N ASP A 112 9.95 -6.56 -1.64
CA ASP A 112 9.04 -5.59 -2.29
C ASP A 112 8.66 -4.47 -1.31
N TYR A 113 8.54 -4.79 -0.02
CA TYR A 113 8.27 -3.78 1.02
C TYR A 113 9.40 -2.78 1.14
N TYR A 114 10.65 -3.24 1.08
CA TYR A 114 11.81 -2.34 1.17
C TYR A 114 11.90 -1.39 -0.02
N GLN A 115 11.55 -1.84 -1.22
CA GLN A 115 11.54 -0.97 -2.40
C GLN A 115 10.50 0.14 -2.25
N GLY A 116 9.26 -0.21 -1.95
CA GLY A 116 8.19 0.75 -1.78
C GLY A 116 8.39 1.63 -0.54
N PHE A 117 8.93 1.08 0.56
CA PHE A 117 9.32 1.86 1.74
C PHE A 117 10.39 2.90 1.40
N ASN A 118 11.38 2.57 0.58
CA ASN A 118 12.37 3.53 0.11
C ASN A 118 11.73 4.67 -0.68
N TYR A 119 10.71 4.37 -1.50
CA TYR A 119 9.95 5.41 -2.21
C TYR A 119 9.14 6.27 -1.26
N ALA A 120 8.47 5.67 -0.30
CA ALA A 120 7.70 6.39 0.72
C ALA A 120 8.59 7.27 1.58
N SER A 121 9.76 6.78 2.00
CA SER A 121 10.76 7.55 2.75
C SER A 121 11.32 8.71 1.94
N TRP A 122 11.58 8.51 0.64
CA TRP A 122 12.02 9.57 -0.25
C TRP A 122 10.94 10.65 -0.43
N ALA A 123 9.69 10.23 -0.57
CA ALA A 123 8.53 11.13 -0.69
C ALA A 123 8.16 11.78 0.65
N HIS A 124 8.85 11.44 1.74
CA HIS A 124 8.51 11.84 3.11
C HIS A 124 7.06 11.53 3.48
N ALA A 125 6.57 10.38 3.00
CA ALA A 125 5.20 9.95 3.24
C ALA A 125 5.00 9.48 4.68
N ASP A 126 3.79 9.66 5.19
CA ASP A 126 3.39 9.13 6.51
C ASP A 126 3.10 7.63 6.47
N PHE A 127 2.59 7.14 5.33
CA PHE A 127 2.18 5.74 5.17
C PHE A 127 2.68 5.15 3.87
N PHE A 128 2.93 3.84 3.92
CA PHE A 128 3.21 3.03 2.75
C PHE A 128 2.21 1.87 2.64
N VAL A 129 1.80 1.55 1.43
CA VAL A 129 0.90 0.44 1.14
C VAL A 129 1.51 -0.43 0.06
N THR A 130 1.39 -1.75 0.20
CA THR A 130 1.66 -2.67 -0.89
C THR A 130 0.47 -3.59 -1.13
N THR A 131 0.13 -3.82 -2.38
CA THR A 131 -1.05 -4.61 -2.75
C THR A 131 -0.85 -5.37 -4.06
N ASN A 132 -1.45 -6.56 -4.13
CA ASN A 132 -1.62 -7.35 -5.35
C ASN A 132 -3.09 -7.70 -5.59
N GLU A 133 -4.04 -6.90 -5.06
CA GLU A 133 -5.48 -7.14 -5.02
C GLU A 133 -5.93 -8.20 -4.00
N LYS A 134 -5.24 -9.34 -3.93
CA LYS A 134 -5.57 -10.45 -2.99
C LYS A 134 -5.09 -10.17 -1.58
N GLU A 135 -3.96 -9.53 -1.47
CA GLU A 135 -3.31 -9.18 -0.22
C GLU A 135 -2.94 -7.70 -0.24
N THR A 136 -3.30 -6.99 0.82
CA THR A 136 -2.92 -5.59 1.01
C THR A 136 -2.32 -5.43 2.38
N LYS A 137 -1.16 -4.79 2.45
CA LYS A 137 -0.47 -4.47 3.70
C LYS A 137 -0.22 -2.99 3.81
N TYR A 138 -0.34 -2.50 5.02
CA TYR A 138 -0.21 -1.09 5.38
C TYR A 138 0.94 -0.92 6.35
N PHE A 139 1.74 0.13 6.18
CA PHE A 139 2.88 0.39 7.03
C PHE A 139 2.94 1.86 7.44
N ASN A 140 3.35 2.09 8.68
CA ASN A 140 3.80 3.39 9.13
C ASN A 140 5.22 3.63 8.59
N VAL A 141 5.47 4.82 8.07
CA VAL A 141 6.80 5.25 7.60
C VAL A 141 7.42 6.15 8.66
N ASP A 142 8.42 5.63 9.35
CA ASP A 142 9.20 6.43 10.29
C ASP A 142 10.59 6.71 9.69
N PRO A 143 10.91 7.97 9.37
CA PRO A 143 12.19 8.33 8.79
C PRO A 143 13.38 8.12 9.74
N ALA A 144 13.14 7.98 11.05
CA ALA A 144 14.20 7.70 12.03
C ALA A 144 14.66 6.23 11.97
N TYR A 145 13.85 5.35 11.43
CA TYR A 145 14.22 3.96 11.22
C TYR A 145 14.67 3.76 9.78
N LEU A 146 15.96 3.46 9.59
CA LEU A 146 16.49 2.99 8.32
C LEU A 146 15.78 1.68 7.90
N PRO A 147 15.80 1.28 6.62
CA PRO A 147 14.81 0.44 5.93
C PRO A 147 14.57 -0.96 6.51
N GLN A 148 15.09 -1.26 7.66
CA GLN A 148 15.03 -2.60 8.25
C GLN A 148 13.83 -2.83 9.18
N LYS A 149 13.12 -1.78 9.59
CA LYS A 149 11.94 -1.91 10.45
C LYS A 149 10.72 -1.30 9.79
N LEU A 150 9.84 -2.15 9.31
CA LEU A 150 8.52 -1.77 8.81
C LEU A 150 7.50 -2.05 9.90
N ASP A 151 6.89 -1.02 10.45
CA ASP A 151 5.80 -1.16 11.40
C ASP A 151 4.49 -1.38 10.63
N GLU A 152 4.08 -2.64 10.48
CA GLU A 152 2.81 -2.98 9.83
C GLU A 152 1.65 -2.50 10.72
N VAL A 153 0.76 -1.71 10.12
CA VAL A 153 -0.44 -1.17 10.76
C VAL A 153 -1.70 -1.82 10.19
N VAL A 154 -2.83 -1.69 10.88
CA VAL A 154 -4.07 -2.37 10.48
C VAL A 154 -4.80 -1.67 9.34
N ALA A 155 -4.55 -0.38 9.12
CA ALA A 155 -5.22 0.43 8.11
C ALA A 155 -4.40 1.70 7.79
N ILE A 156 -4.82 2.40 6.75
CA ILE A 156 -4.42 3.79 6.48
C ILE A 156 -5.57 4.74 6.81
N PRO A 157 -5.29 6.03 7.06
CA PRO A 157 -6.32 7.05 7.25
C PRO A 157 -7.25 7.16 6.04
N THR A 158 -8.47 7.62 6.27
CA THR A 158 -9.37 8.08 5.19
C THR A 158 -9.11 9.55 4.88
N ALA A 159 -9.66 10.05 3.77
CA ALA A 159 -9.57 11.47 3.42
C ALA A 159 -10.18 12.40 4.49
N LYS A 160 -11.07 11.89 5.35
CA LYS A 160 -11.65 12.65 6.47
C LYS A 160 -10.72 12.76 7.67
N ASP A 161 -9.75 11.85 7.76
CA ASP A 161 -8.83 11.77 8.91
C ASP A 161 -7.56 12.61 8.69
N VAL A 162 -7.32 13.15 7.48
CA VAL A 162 -6.03 13.75 7.09
C VAL A 162 -5.60 14.93 7.96
N ASP A 163 -6.54 15.66 8.53
CA ASP A 163 -6.30 16.80 9.42
C ASP A 163 -6.48 16.45 10.91
N ASP A 164 -6.84 15.22 11.22
CA ASP A 164 -6.98 14.72 12.59
C ASP A 164 -5.67 14.04 13.05
N ALA A 165 -4.78 14.82 13.63
CA ALA A 165 -3.50 14.35 14.13
C ALA A 165 -3.65 13.23 15.19
N ALA A 166 -4.66 13.29 16.05
CA ALA A 166 -4.90 12.27 17.07
C ALA A 166 -5.33 10.95 16.43
N ARG A 167 -6.17 11.02 15.40
CA ARG A 167 -6.60 9.85 14.65
C ARG A 167 -5.45 9.21 13.87
N ILE A 168 -4.61 10.03 13.22
CA ILE A 168 -3.42 9.56 12.51
C ILE A 168 -2.47 8.85 13.48
N GLU A 169 -2.20 9.44 14.64
CA GLU A 169 -1.35 8.84 15.67
C GLU A 169 -1.93 7.53 16.20
N GLN A 170 -3.23 7.48 16.42
CA GLN A 170 -3.93 6.25 16.79
C GLN A 170 -3.72 5.14 15.74
N ILE A 171 -3.85 5.45 14.45
CA ILE A 171 -3.63 4.48 13.36
C ILE A 171 -2.18 4.00 13.34
N LYS A 172 -1.21 4.92 13.47
CA LYS A 172 0.22 4.58 13.51
C LYS A 172 0.58 3.65 14.68
N ASN A 173 -0.11 3.80 15.81
CA ASN A 173 0.10 2.98 17.01
C ASN A 173 -0.71 1.68 17.03
N GLN A 174 -1.68 1.51 16.12
CA GLN A 174 -2.40 0.25 15.94
C GLN A 174 -1.55 -0.73 15.14
N THR A 175 -0.56 -1.32 15.79
CA THR A 175 0.15 -2.45 15.22
C THR A 175 -0.82 -3.58 14.94
N LYS A 176 -0.60 -4.31 13.86
CA LYS A 176 -1.40 -5.47 13.49
C LYS A 176 -1.34 -6.48 14.63
N LEU A 177 -2.43 -6.62 15.35
CA LEU A 177 -2.58 -7.72 16.29
C LEU A 177 -2.55 -9.02 15.48
N PHE A 178 -1.70 -9.96 15.92
CA PHE A 178 -1.69 -11.29 15.33
C PHE A 178 -3.09 -11.87 15.34
N THR A 179 -3.48 -12.47 14.24
CA THR A 179 -4.69 -13.29 14.23
C THR A 179 -4.52 -14.42 15.25
N ARG A 180 -5.61 -14.94 15.80
CA ARG A 180 -5.57 -16.07 16.74
C ARG A 180 -4.71 -17.23 16.21
N ASP A 181 -4.79 -17.47 14.89
CA ASP A 181 -4.02 -18.55 14.25
C ASP A 181 -2.52 -18.23 14.15
N GLU A 182 -2.16 -17.00 13.81
CA GLU A 182 -0.76 -16.55 13.80
C GLU A 182 -0.17 -16.58 15.20
N PHE A 183 -0.91 -16.09 16.19
CA PHE A 183 -0.52 -16.18 17.61
C PHE A 183 -0.32 -17.62 18.06
N THR A 184 -1.25 -18.51 17.73
CA THR A 184 -1.17 -19.93 18.06
C THR A 184 0.03 -20.61 17.40
N LYS A 185 0.30 -20.30 16.11
CA LYS A 185 1.48 -20.81 15.40
C LYS A 185 2.78 -20.32 16.04
N THR A 186 2.85 -19.04 16.38
CA THR A 186 4.02 -18.44 17.03
C THR A 186 4.26 -19.06 18.42
N LEU A 187 3.21 -19.21 19.23
CA LEU A 187 3.32 -19.88 20.54
C LEU A 187 3.81 -21.32 20.40
N ARG A 188 3.28 -22.09 19.45
CA ARG A 188 3.75 -23.46 19.18
C ARG A 188 5.23 -23.49 18.76
N ALA A 189 5.65 -22.56 17.92
CA ALA A 189 7.05 -22.43 17.51
C ALA A 189 7.95 -22.12 18.71
N CYS A 190 7.60 -21.14 19.55
CA CYS A 190 8.32 -20.81 20.77
C CYS A 190 8.38 -22.03 21.74
N HIS A 191 7.27 -22.70 21.96
CA HIS A 191 7.21 -23.90 22.79
C HIS A 191 8.14 -25.02 22.28
N ASN A 192 8.16 -25.25 20.97
CA ASN A 192 9.04 -26.24 20.36
C ASN A 192 10.52 -25.86 20.51
N ILE A 193 10.86 -24.58 20.39
CA ILE A 193 12.24 -24.10 20.59
C ILE A 193 12.67 -24.33 22.04
N ILE A 194 11.85 -23.94 23.01
CA ILE A 194 12.13 -24.13 24.45
C ILE A 194 12.31 -25.60 24.72
N ARG A 195 11.35 -26.45 24.34
CA ARG A 195 11.41 -27.89 24.54
C ARG A 195 12.65 -28.53 23.93
N ASN A 196 13.04 -28.12 22.72
CA ASN A 196 14.21 -28.69 22.06
C ASN A 196 15.52 -28.22 22.70
N ASN A 197 15.58 -26.98 23.20
CA ASN A 197 16.76 -26.45 23.86
C ASN A 197 16.91 -26.99 25.29
N ASP A 198 15.82 -27.12 26.03
CA ASP A 198 15.85 -27.57 27.43
C ASP A 198 15.81 -29.10 27.55
N LYS A 199 15.71 -29.83 26.43
CA LYS A 199 15.58 -31.31 26.42
C LYS A 199 14.43 -31.83 27.30
N LEU A 200 13.37 -31.03 27.45
CA LEU A 200 12.20 -31.41 28.23
C LEU A 200 11.46 -32.56 27.54
N SER A 201 11.10 -33.59 28.35
CA SER A 201 10.25 -34.66 27.83
C SER A 201 8.83 -34.18 27.56
N PRO A 202 8.08 -34.85 26.68
CA PRO A 202 6.68 -34.49 26.41
C PRO A 202 5.74 -34.52 27.62
N GLU A 203 6.17 -35.20 28.67
CA GLU A 203 5.42 -35.39 29.95
C GLU A 203 5.64 -34.24 30.94
N ALA A 204 6.60 -33.35 30.67
CA ALA A 204 6.94 -32.21 31.54
C ALA A 204 6.41 -30.87 31.02
N ALA A 205 5.53 -30.87 29.97
CA ALA A 205 5.02 -29.66 29.33
C ALA A 205 3.51 -29.51 29.46
#